data_9939692a8444a7ec3a84c052e07425d7
#
_entry.id   9939692a8444a7ec3a84c052e07425d7
#
_cell.length_a   1.000
_cell.length_b   1.000
_cell.length_c   1.000
_cell.angle_alpha   90.00
_cell.angle_beta   90.00
_cell.angle_gamma   90.00
#
_symmetry.space_group_name_H-M   'P 1'
#
loop_
_entity.id
_entity.type
_entity.pdbx_description
1 polymer ?
#
loop_
_entity_poly.entity_id
_entity_poly.type
_entity_poly.pdbx_seq_one_letter_code
_entity_poly.pdbx_strand_id
1 'polypeptide(L)'
;MRKKITVKDLQNFKGKKKLVCILVKNIEEALAADKVGFEMLATGVAGEYKNDDGHPEFDELVKMRAAAPTAFMHCGAPDSLIPTIEEAKKFSFKILEHGFDMLYCNTRFDLIKELY
;
A
#
# COMPACT_ATOMS: atom_id res chain seq x y z
N MET A 1 12.92 -10.63 -14.74
CA MET A 1 12.12 -9.86 -13.76
C MET A 1 11.79 -8.50 -14.36
N ARG A 2 10.55 -8.07 -14.23
CA ARG A 2 10.19 -6.76 -14.75
C ARG A 2 10.77 -5.64 -13.88
N LYS A 3 10.92 -4.47 -14.46
CA LYS A 3 11.31 -3.28 -13.72
C LYS A 3 10.26 -2.89 -12.70
N LYS A 4 10.70 -2.29 -11.59
CA LYS A 4 9.80 -1.72 -10.58
C LYS A 4 8.87 -0.68 -11.23
N ILE A 5 7.57 -0.84 -11.00
CA ILE A 5 6.57 0.09 -11.51
C ILE A 5 6.52 1.33 -10.61
N THR A 6 6.61 2.50 -11.24
CA THR A 6 6.67 3.80 -10.54
C THR A 6 5.41 4.61 -10.79
N VAL A 7 5.27 5.72 -10.05
CA VAL A 7 4.19 6.68 -10.28
C VAL A 7 4.22 7.18 -11.73
N LYS A 8 5.39 7.44 -12.26
CA LYS A 8 5.54 7.90 -13.65
C LYS A 8 5.01 6.87 -14.64
N ASP A 9 5.30 5.59 -14.39
CA ASP A 9 4.77 4.51 -15.22
C ASP A 9 3.25 4.51 -15.23
N LEU A 10 2.62 4.66 -14.04
CA LEU A 10 1.18 4.71 -13.94
C LEU A 10 0.60 5.90 -14.71
N GLN A 11 1.23 7.06 -14.62
CA GLN A 11 0.81 8.23 -15.38
C GLN A 11 0.90 8.00 -16.89
N ASN A 12 1.96 7.34 -17.33
CA ASN A 12 2.16 7.02 -18.73
C ASN A 12 1.16 5.98 -19.27
N PHE A 13 0.63 5.12 -18.40
CA PHE A 13 -0.37 4.13 -18.78
C PHE A 13 -1.76 4.73 -18.97
N LYS A 14 -2.00 5.92 -18.45
CA LYS A 14 -3.31 6.57 -18.50
C LYS A 14 -3.77 6.73 -19.95
N GLY A 15 -4.98 6.23 -20.22
CA GLY A 15 -5.55 6.28 -21.56
C GLY A 15 -5.00 5.25 -22.55
N LYS A 16 -4.00 4.46 -22.14
CA LYS A 16 -3.35 3.47 -23.03
C LYS A 16 -3.55 2.04 -22.56
N LYS A 17 -3.71 1.84 -21.25
CA LYS A 17 -3.74 0.52 -20.65
C LYS A 17 -4.63 0.53 -19.42
N LYS A 18 -5.44 -0.50 -19.25
CA LYS A 18 -6.18 -0.72 -18.02
C LYS A 18 -5.27 -1.43 -17.03
N LEU A 19 -5.27 -0.96 -15.79
CA LEU A 19 -4.48 -1.55 -14.71
C LEU A 19 -5.38 -2.34 -13.81
N VAL A 20 -4.86 -3.44 -13.29
CA VAL A 20 -5.55 -4.24 -12.28
C VAL A 20 -4.88 -4.02 -10.95
N CYS A 21 -5.66 -3.59 -9.96
CA CYS A 21 -5.20 -3.48 -8.58
C CYS A 21 -5.82 -4.62 -7.78
N ILE A 22 -4.99 -5.41 -7.13
CA ILE A 22 -5.47 -6.54 -6.34
C ILE A 22 -5.11 -6.34 -4.88
N LEU A 23 -6.04 -6.65 -3.98
CA LEU A 23 -5.81 -6.62 -2.55
C LEU A 23 -5.07 -7.88 -2.13
N VAL A 24 -3.97 -7.72 -1.41
CA VAL A 24 -3.18 -8.83 -0.86
C VAL A 24 -3.10 -8.69 0.66
N LYS A 25 -3.20 -9.80 1.37
CA LYS A 25 -3.29 -9.82 2.83
C LYS A 25 -2.15 -10.56 3.53
N ASN A 26 -1.30 -11.23 2.76
CA ASN A 26 -0.20 -11.98 3.33
C ASN A 26 0.96 -12.06 2.34
N ILE A 27 2.08 -12.60 2.82
CA ILE A 27 3.32 -12.69 2.04
C ILE A 27 3.14 -13.56 0.79
N GLU A 28 2.43 -14.66 0.91
CA GLU A 28 2.20 -15.60 -0.19
C GLU A 28 1.38 -14.96 -1.32
N GLU A 29 0.34 -14.24 -0.95
CA GLU A 29 -0.50 -13.52 -1.92
C GLU A 29 0.31 -12.43 -2.63
N ALA A 30 1.11 -11.67 -1.88
CA ALA A 30 1.94 -10.62 -2.46
C ALA A 30 2.96 -11.19 -3.45
N LEU A 31 3.63 -12.27 -3.08
CA LEU A 31 4.59 -12.96 -3.93
C LEU A 31 3.92 -13.46 -5.22
N ALA A 32 2.79 -14.12 -5.09
CA ALA A 32 2.06 -14.66 -6.23
C ALA A 32 1.59 -13.56 -7.17
N ALA A 33 1.04 -12.48 -6.62
CA ALA A 33 0.55 -11.36 -7.42
C ALA A 33 1.67 -10.69 -8.21
N ASP A 34 2.83 -10.50 -7.60
CA ASP A 34 3.98 -9.90 -8.28
C ASP A 34 4.50 -10.82 -9.39
N LYS A 35 4.55 -12.12 -9.14
CA LYS A 35 5.00 -13.12 -10.14
C LYS A 35 4.05 -13.19 -11.34
N VAL A 36 2.75 -13.13 -11.10
CA VAL A 36 1.76 -13.14 -12.16
C VAL A 36 1.84 -11.86 -13.00
N GLY A 37 2.32 -10.77 -12.43
CA GLY A 37 2.55 -9.53 -13.15
C GLY A 37 1.49 -8.47 -12.94
N PHE A 38 0.72 -8.52 -11.86
CA PHE A 38 -0.19 -7.42 -11.53
C PHE A 38 0.62 -6.15 -11.30
N GLU A 39 0.18 -5.06 -11.89
CA GLU A 39 0.88 -3.78 -11.81
C GLU A 39 0.72 -3.10 -10.47
N MET A 40 -0.44 -3.25 -9.83
CA MET A 40 -0.75 -2.56 -8.59
C MET A 40 -1.22 -3.55 -7.52
N LEU A 41 -0.66 -3.41 -6.33
CA LEU A 41 -1.10 -4.17 -5.17
C LEU A 41 -1.58 -3.22 -4.09
N ALA A 42 -2.66 -3.60 -3.44
CA ALA A 42 -3.22 -2.87 -2.31
C ALA A 42 -3.10 -3.70 -1.05
N THR A 43 -2.74 -3.09 0.05
CA THR A 43 -2.75 -3.74 1.36
C THR A 43 -3.06 -2.70 2.43
N GLY A 44 -3.09 -3.11 3.68
CA GLY A 44 -3.28 -2.23 4.81
C GLY A 44 -2.77 -2.89 6.08
N VAL A 45 -2.47 -2.07 7.08
CA VAL A 45 -2.02 -2.58 8.37
C VAL A 45 -3.23 -2.83 9.28
N ALA A 46 -3.12 -3.81 10.18
CA ALA A 46 -4.15 -4.11 11.16
C ALA A 46 -4.35 -2.93 12.12
N GLY A 47 -5.59 -2.57 12.35
CA GLY A 47 -5.96 -1.55 13.33
C GLY A 47 -6.43 -2.16 14.64
N GLU A 48 -7.22 -1.40 15.39
CA GLU A 48 -7.79 -1.88 16.65
C GLU A 48 -8.69 -3.10 16.47
N TYR A 49 -9.34 -3.19 15.33
CA TYR A 49 -10.24 -4.29 15.01
C TYR A 49 -9.48 -5.35 14.23
N LYS A 50 -8.54 -5.98 14.90
CA LYS A 50 -7.54 -6.87 14.32
C LYS A 50 -8.09 -8.05 13.52
N ASN A 51 -9.29 -8.47 13.80
CA ASN A 51 -9.86 -9.70 13.26
C ASN A 51 -10.84 -9.45 12.12
N ASP A 52 -11.05 -8.21 11.73
CA ASP A 52 -12.15 -7.86 10.84
C ASP A 52 -12.01 -8.48 9.46
N ASP A 53 -10.86 -8.31 8.84
CA ASP A 53 -10.66 -8.68 7.45
C ASP A 53 -9.28 -9.30 7.17
N GLY A 54 -8.57 -9.68 8.23
CA GLY A 54 -7.31 -10.37 8.11
C GLY A 54 -6.15 -9.50 7.64
N HIS A 55 -6.21 -8.19 7.86
CA HIS A 55 -5.09 -7.33 7.53
C HIS A 55 -3.85 -7.68 8.36
N PRO A 56 -2.66 -7.59 7.77
CA PRO A 56 -1.42 -7.98 8.45
C PRO A 56 -0.97 -6.97 9.49
N GLU A 57 -0.18 -7.45 10.43
CA GLU A 57 0.59 -6.59 11.31
C GLU A 57 1.72 -5.92 10.52
N PHE A 58 2.28 -4.84 11.06
CA PHE A 58 3.26 -4.04 10.34
C PHE A 58 4.50 -4.85 9.93
N ASP A 59 5.00 -5.73 10.78
CA ASP A 59 6.17 -6.55 10.46
C ASP A 59 5.94 -7.45 9.26
N GLU A 60 4.76 -8.02 9.16
CA GLU A 60 4.38 -8.83 8.00
C GLU A 60 4.24 -7.99 6.75
N LEU A 61 3.74 -6.77 6.91
CA LEU A 61 3.59 -5.81 5.81
C LEU A 61 4.93 -5.52 5.13
N VAL A 62 5.97 -5.32 5.92
CA VAL A 62 7.33 -5.11 5.41
C VAL A 62 7.80 -6.31 4.59
N LYS A 63 7.53 -7.52 5.08
CA LYS A 63 7.88 -8.76 4.36
C LYS A 63 7.07 -8.91 3.07
N MET A 64 5.81 -8.50 3.08
CA MET A 64 4.97 -8.51 1.89
C MET A 64 5.55 -7.60 0.80
N ARG A 65 5.99 -6.41 1.18
CA ARG A 65 6.63 -5.50 0.23
C ARG A 65 7.90 -6.10 -0.36
N ALA A 66 8.72 -6.73 0.47
CA ALA A 66 9.93 -7.40 0.01
C ALA A 66 9.62 -8.57 -0.96
N ALA A 67 8.51 -9.28 -0.73
CA ALA A 67 8.10 -10.40 -1.57
C ALA A 67 7.54 -9.95 -2.93
N ALA A 68 7.09 -8.70 -3.03
CA ALA A 68 6.52 -8.14 -4.26
C ALA A 68 7.29 -6.89 -4.69
N PRO A 69 8.54 -7.04 -5.14
CA PRO A 69 9.42 -5.90 -5.31
C PRO A 69 9.14 -5.04 -6.54
N THR A 70 8.43 -5.54 -7.54
CA THR A 70 8.25 -4.83 -8.81
C THR A 70 6.91 -4.13 -8.95
N ALA A 71 5.89 -4.53 -8.21
CA ALA A 71 4.57 -3.92 -8.30
C ALA A 71 4.55 -2.54 -7.63
N PHE A 72 3.68 -1.67 -8.12
CA PHE A 72 3.31 -0.45 -7.40
C PHE A 72 2.43 -0.87 -6.24
N MET A 73 2.83 -0.56 -5.02
CA MET A 73 2.15 -1.06 -3.84
C MET A 73 1.73 0.07 -2.92
N HIS A 74 0.45 0.15 -2.62
CA HIS A 74 -0.05 1.13 -1.67
C HIS A 74 -0.55 0.46 -0.39
N CYS A 75 -0.45 1.19 0.70
CA CYS A 75 -0.83 0.74 2.03
C CYS A 75 -1.93 1.62 2.59
N GLY A 76 -3.02 1.01 3.04
CA GLY A 76 -4.08 1.70 3.73
C GLY A 76 -3.78 1.86 5.21
N ALA A 77 -4.17 3.00 5.76
CA ALA A 77 -4.05 3.28 7.19
C ALA A 77 -5.44 3.32 7.82
N PRO A 78 -5.72 2.47 8.83
CA PRO A 78 -6.96 2.59 9.58
C PRO A 78 -6.94 3.86 10.43
N ASP A 79 -8.11 4.46 10.64
CA ASP A 79 -8.24 5.72 11.37
C ASP A 79 -7.64 5.65 12.78
N SER A 80 -7.67 4.47 13.39
CA SER A 80 -7.11 4.26 14.73
C SER A 80 -5.60 4.48 14.81
N LEU A 81 -4.90 4.35 13.70
CA LEU A 81 -3.44 4.55 13.63
C LEU A 81 -3.06 5.96 13.19
N ILE A 82 -4.01 6.76 12.74
CA ILE A 82 -3.79 8.12 12.27
C ILE A 82 -4.79 9.09 12.90
N PRO A 83 -4.89 9.12 14.26
CA PRO A 83 -5.90 9.95 14.92
C PRO A 83 -5.61 11.45 14.78
N THR A 84 -4.36 11.83 14.57
CA THR A 84 -3.95 13.22 14.41
C THR A 84 -3.09 13.39 13.16
N ILE A 85 -2.91 14.64 12.72
CA ILE A 85 -2.02 14.96 11.60
C ILE A 85 -0.59 14.52 11.89
N GLU A 86 -0.12 14.70 13.12
CA GLU A 86 1.22 14.28 13.52
C GLU A 86 1.43 12.77 13.40
N GLU A 87 0.47 11.99 13.90
CA GLU A 87 0.54 10.54 13.78
C GLU A 87 0.43 10.07 12.34
N ALA A 88 -0.40 10.74 11.54
CA ALA A 88 -0.54 10.44 10.12
C ALA A 88 0.77 10.68 9.36
N LYS A 89 1.47 11.78 9.66
CA LYS A 89 2.77 12.07 9.05
C LYS A 89 3.80 11.03 9.43
N LYS A 90 3.88 10.66 10.70
CA LYS A 90 4.81 9.60 11.16
C LYS A 90 4.54 8.28 10.45
N PHE A 91 3.29 7.89 10.34
CA PHE A 91 2.90 6.66 9.67
C PHE A 91 3.27 6.72 8.19
N SER A 92 3.03 7.85 7.54
CA SER A 92 3.37 8.04 6.12
C SER A 92 4.87 7.88 5.86
N PHE A 93 5.71 8.50 6.68
CA PHE A 93 7.16 8.37 6.55
C PHE A 93 7.60 6.92 6.77
N LYS A 94 7.03 6.26 7.77
CA LYS A 94 7.33 4.86 8.07
C LYS A 94 7.00 3.94 6.88
N ILE A 95 5.85 4.16 6.26
CA ILE A 95 5.42 3.39 5.09
C ILE A 95 6.37 3.63 3.91
N LEU A 96 6.70 4.88 3.65
CA LEU A 96 7.60 5.21 2.54
C LEU A 96 9.01 4.69 2.75
N GLU A 97 9.52 4.72 3.99
CA GLU A 97 10.83 4.17 4.32
C GLU A 97 10.94 2.68 4.00
N HIS A 98 9.85 1.96 4.09
CA HIS A 98 9.83 0.52 3.80
C HIS A 98 9.49 0.21 2.35
N GLY A 99 9.51 1.22 1.49
CA GLY A 99 9.40 1.02 0.06
C GLY A 99 7.99 0.99 -0.52
N PHE A 100 6.98 1.30 0.28
CA PHE A 100 5.63 1.46 -0.24
C PHE A 100 5.55 2.74 -1.07
N ASP A 101 4.74 2.71 -2.09
CA ASP A 101 4.69 3.80 -3.07
C ASP A 101 3.63 4.86 -2.76
N MET A 102 2.63 4.49 -1.97
CA MET A 102 1.51 5.38 -1.67
C MET A 102 0.84 5.00 -0.36
N LEU A 103 0.39 5.99 0.38
CA LEU A 103 -0.50 5.81 1.53
C LEU A 103 -1.93 6.05 1.08
N TYR A 104 -2.83 5.20 1.55
CA TYR A 104 -4.26 5.34 1.26
C TYR A 104 -5.03 5.58 2.56
N CYS A 105 -5.79 6.67 2.62
CA CYS A 105 -6.73 6.95 3.70
C CYS A 105 -8.03 7.47 3.09
N ASN A 106 -9.11 6.76 3.35
CA ASN A 106 -10.37 6.98 2.63
C ASN A 106 -11.44 7.71 3.43
N THR A 107 -11.26 7.90 4.72
CA THR A 107 -12.28 8.49 5.59
C THR A 107 -11.87 9.79 6.25
N ARG A 108 -10.59 10.12 6.25
CA ARG A 108 -10.05 11.30 6.90
C ARG A 108 -9.66 12.36 5.87
N PHE A 109 -10.64 13.05 5.33
CA PHE A 109 -10.42 14.10 4.33
C PHE A 109 -9.58 15.26 4.87
N ASP A 110 -9.67 15.54 6.16
CA ASP A 110 -8.84 16.54 6.82
C ASP A 110 -7.35 16.19 6.72
N LEU A 111 -7.01 14.91 6.85
CA LEU A 111 -5.63 14.45 6.75
C LEU A 111 -5.12 14.41 5.31
N ILE A 112 -5.97 14.06 4.37
CA ILE A 112 -5.60 14.00 2.96
C ILE A 112 -5.04 15.34 2.50
N LYS A 113 -5.69 16.41 2.86
CA LYS A 113 -5.26 17.76 2.51
C LYS A 113 -3.87 18.10 3.04
N GLU A 114 -3.57 17.65 4.26
CA GLU A 114 -2.29 17.95 4.91
C GLU A 114 -1.17 17.03 4.43
N LEU A 115 -1.49 15.81 4.02
CA LEU A 115 -0.49 14.83 3.56
C LEU A 115 -0.17 14.97 2.07
N TYR A 116 -1.04 15.63 1.33
CA TYR A 116 -0.85 15.82 -0.09
C TYR A 116 0.27 16.83 -0.37
#